data_4c4e12d3bf51582914f4e4e8fbe65322
#
_entry.id   4c4e12d3bf51582914f4e4e8fbe65322
#
_cell.length_a   1.000
_cell.length_b   1.000
_cell.length_c   1.000
_cell.angle_alpha   90.00
_cell.angle_beta   90.00
_cell.angle_gamma   90.00
#
_symmetry.space_group_name_H-M   'P 1'
#
loop_
_entity.id
_entity.type
_entity.pdbx_description
1 polymer ?
#
loop_
_entity_poly.entity_id
_entity_poly.type
_entity_poly.pdbx_seq_one_letter_code
_entity_poly.pdbx_strand_id
1 'polypeptide(L)'
;MARDEAFCFAYAETLESLRDAGAELVFFSPVHDAALPGGAGGLYLPGGYPELYAGQLSQNAAMRRAVRRAVEAGLPTVAECGGFLYLGQSLEGEDGAVHPMAGALPGA
;
A
#
# COMPACT_ATOMS: atom_id res chain seq x y z
N MET A 1 -1.63 -0.04 -8.28
CA MET A 1 -1.56 -1.24 -7.45
C MET A 1 -0.17 -1.38 -6.85
N ALA A 2 -0.10 -1.52 -5.55
CA ALA A 2 1.18 -1.73 -4.88
C ALA A 2 1.75 -3.10 -5.23
N ARG A 3 3.03 -3.15 -5.59
CA ARG A 3 3.73 -4.39 -5.92
C ARG A 3 5.22 -4.23 -5.65
N ASP A 4 5.71 -4.94 -4.65
CA ASP A 4 7.12 -5.03 -4.30
C ASP A 4 7.31 -6.17 -3.30
N GLU A 5 8.46 -6.24 -2.66
CA GLU A 5 8.77 -7.30 -1.70
C GLU A 5 7.86 -7.29 -0.47
N ALA A 6 7.29 -6.13 -0.09
CA ALA A 6 6.36 -6.02 1.03
C ALA A 6 4.90 -6.30 0.62
N PHE A 7 4.56 -6.14 -0.66
CA PHE A 7 3.21 -6.30 -1.22
C PHE A 7 3.26 -7.27 -2.41
N CYS A 8 3.45 -8.54 -2.12
CA CYS A 8 3.72 -9.55 -3.14
C CYS A 8 2.58 -10.56 -3.37
N PHE A 9 1.49 -10.50 -2.60
CA PHE A 9 0.38 -11.44 -2.73
C PHE A 9 -0.72 -10.92 -3.67
N ALA A 10 -0.34 -10.68 -4.92
CA ALA A 10 -1.31 -10.33 -5.95
C ALA A 10 -1.63 -11.59 -6.76
N TYR A 11 -2.86 -12.07 -6.63
CA TYR A 11 -3.29 -13.24 -7.39
C TYR A 11 -3.52 -12.89 -8.85
N ALA A 12 -3.03 -13.77 -9.76
CA ALA A 12 -3.22 -13.59 -11.20
C ALA A 12 -4.71 -13.43 -11.57
N GLU A 13 -5.58 -14.17 -10.92
CA GLU A 13 -7.03 -14.11 -11.13
C GLU A 13 -7.60 -12.73 -10.82
N THR A 14 -7.12 -12.09 -9.75
CA THR A 14 -7.53 -10.73 -9.39
C THR A 14 -7.10 -9.73 -10.45
N LEU A 15 -5.86 -9.85 -10.95
CA LEU A 15 -5.34 -8.98 -12.00
C LEU A 15 -6.16 -9.13 -13.29
N GLU A 16 -6.47 -10.36 -13.68
CA GLU A 16 -7.29 -10.64 -14.84
C GLU A 16 -8.69 -10.07 -14.71
N SER A 17 -9.32 -10.24 -13.53
CA SER A 17 -10.64 -9.70 -13.26
C SER A 17 -10.68 -8.18 -13.36
N LEU A 18 -9.67 -7.50 -12.84
CA LEU A 18 -9.57 -6.04 -12.94
C LEU A 18 -9.41 -5.58 -14.38
N ARG A 19 -8.55 -6.26 -15.15
CA ARG A 19 -8.36 -5.95 -16.58
C ARG A 19 -9.63 -6.21 -17.40
N ASP A 20 -10.32 -7.32 -17.12
CA ASP A 20 -11.57 -7.66 -17.78
C ASP A 20 -12.69 -6.64 -17.49
N ALA A 21 -12.64 -6.03 -16.31
CA ALA A 21 -13.55 -4.96 -15.93
C ALA A 21 -13.17 -3.59 -16.54
N GLY A 22 -12.11 -3.53 -17.33
CA GLY A 22 -11.66 -2.31 -18.01
C GLY A 22 -10.60 -1.51 -17.28
N ALA A 23 -10.05 -2.04 -16.19
CA ALA A 23 -9.00 -1.34 -15.45
C ALA A 23 -7.66 -1.44 -16.15
N GLU A 24 -6.94 -0.32 -16.23
CA GLU A 24 -5.53 -0.29 -16.62
C GLU A 24 -4.70 -0.38 -15.33
N LEU A 25 -3.90 -1.44 -15.21
CA LEU A 25 -3.10 -1.66 -14.01
C LEU A 25 -1.76 -0.93 -14.14
N VAL A 26 -1.50 -0.04 -13.18
CA VAL A 26 -0.21 0.65 -13.04
C VAL A 26 0.35 0.27 -11.67
N PHE A 27 1.60 -0.19 -11.65
CA PHE A 27 2.23 -0.68 -10.43
C PHE A 27 3.13 0.39 -9.81
N PHE A 28 3.23 0.37 -8.49
CA PHE A 28 4.15 1.23 -7.74
C PHE A 28 4.68 0.46 -6.53
N SER A 29 5.79 0.93 -5.98
CA SER A 29 6.45 0.31 -4.83
C SER A 29 6.38 1.21 -3.62
N PRO A 30 5.61 0.87 -2.58
CA PRO A 30 5.66 1.60 -1.31
C PRO A 30 7.04 1.58 -0.63
N VAL A 31 7.86 0.57 -0.92
CA VAL A 31 9.23 0.51 -0.38
C VAL A 31 10.17 1.45 -1.15
N HIS A 32 10.09 1.48 -2.47
CA HIS A 32 11.11 2.10 -3.32
C HIS A 32 10.71 3.40 -4.02
N ASP A 33 9.42 3.62 -4.27
CA ASP A 33 8.96 4.78 -5.02
C ASP A 33 8.61 5.95 -4.09
N ALA A 34 8.86 7.17 -4.57
CA ALA A 34 8.62 8.38 -3.79
C ALA A 34 7.23 8.98 -4.01
N ALA A 35 6.48 8.51 -5.02
CA ALA A 35 5.18 9.07 -5.36
C ALA A 35 4.27 8.00 -5.96
N LEU A 36 2.97 8.24 -5.86
CA LEU A 36 1.96 7.44 -6.54
C LEU A 36 1.94 7.77 -8.04
N PRO A 37 1.55 6.79 -8.89
CA PRO A 37 1.34 7.09 -10.31
C PRO A 37 0.30 8.19 -10.49
N GLY A 38 0.54 9.11 -11.40
CA GLY A 38 -0.40 10.19 -11.71
C GLY A 38 -1.65 9.68 -12.43
N GLY A 39 -2.77 10.34 -12.19
CA GLY A 39 -4.03 10.05 -12.89
C GLY A 39 -4.72 8.75 -12.49
N ALA A 40 -4.32 8.14 -11.38
CA ALA A 40 -4.95 6.91 -10.91
C ALA A 40 -6.40 7.16 -10.45
N GLY A 41 -7.31 6.28 -10.87
CA GLY A 41 -8.72 6.32 -10.46
C GLY A 41 -9.02 5.46 -9.24
N GLY A 42 -8.06 4.72 -8.75
CA GLY A 42 -8.19 3.86 -7.57
C GLY A 42 -6.87 3.33 -7.09
N LEU A 43 -6.84 2.89 -5.84
CA LEU A 43 -5.65 2.37 -5.18
C LEU A 43 -5.93 0.95 -4.69
N TYR A 44 -5.05 0.02 -5.03
CA TYR A 44 -5.12 -1.36 -4.56
C TYR A 44 -3.85 -1.70 -3.80
N LEU A 45 -4.01 -2.06 -2.53
CA LEU A 45 -2.93 -2.49 -1.66
C LEU A 45 -3.14 -3.96 -1.30
N PRO A 46 -2.46 -4.89 -1.99
CA PRO A 46 -2.62 -6.32 -1.73
C PRO A 46 -1.91 -6.75 -0.44
N GLY A 47 -2.04 -8.02 -0.10
CA GLY A 47 -1.30 -8.61 0.99
C GLY A 47 0.18 -8.82 0.69
N GLY A 48 0.91 -9.26 1.69
CA GLY A 48 2.33 -9.53 1.61
C GLY A 48 2.93 -9.68 3.00
N TYR A 49 4.15 -9.18 3.15
CA TYR A 49 4.89 -9.24 4.40
C TYR A 49 5.35 -7.86 4.86
N PRO A 50 4.43 -6.92 5.14
CA PRO A 50 4.83 -5.56 5.54
C PRO A 50 5.64 -5.55 6.85
N GLU A 51 5.42 -6.50 7.75
CA GLU A 51 6.17 -6.61 9.00
C GLU A 51 7.65 -6.90 8.79
N LEU A 52 8.01 -7.59 7.70
CA LEU A 52 9.41 -7.86 7.34
C LEU A 52 10.10 -6.60 6.80
N TYR A 53 9.33 -5.69 6.24
CA TYR A 53 9.82 -4.47 5.58
C TYR A 53 9.34 -3.20 6.29
N ALA A 54 8.91 -3.32 7.54
CA ALA A 54 8.32 -2.20 8.28
C ALA A 54 9.27 -1.00 8.38
N GLY A 55 10.56 -1.24 8.59
CA GLY A 55 11.57 -0.18 8.64
C GLY A 55 11.69 0.56 7.31
N GLN A 56 11.78 -0.16 6.20
CA GLN A 56 11.88 0.43 4.87
C GLN A 56 10.61 1.20 4.50
N LEU A 57 9.43 0.65 4.79
CA LEU A 57 8.16 1.33 4.56
C LEU A 57 8.07 2.61 5.38
N SER A 58 8.49 2.55 6.65
CA SER A 58 8.49 3.70 7.56
C SER A 58 9.43 4.80 7.08
N GLN A 59 10.62 4.45 6.60
CA GLN A 59 11.62 5.40 6.12
C GLN A 59 11.17 6.12 4.85
N ASN A 60 10.29 5.53 4.07
CA ASN A 60 9.75 6.17 2.87
C ASN A 60 8.59 7.11 3.22
N ALA A 61 8.91 8.20 3.89
CA ALA A 61 7.93 9.16 4.37
C ALA A 61 7.15 9.84 3.23
N ALA A 62 7.79 10.05 2.08
CA ALA A 62 7.13 10.64 0.91
C ALA A 62 5.97 9.77 0.42
N MET A 63 6.19 8.47 0.30
CA MET A 63 5.15 7.53 -0.12
C MET A 63 4.06 7.40 0.94
N ARG A 64 4.42 7.31 2.23
CA ARG A 64 3.44 7.25 3.31
C ARG A 64 2.48 8.44 3.25
N ARG A 65 3.01 9.64 3.05
CA ARG A 65 2.20 10.86 2.92
C ARG A 65 1.36 10.86 1.66
N ALA A 66 1.91 10.39 0.54
CA ALA A 66 1.17 10.31 -0.73
C ALA A 66 -0.04 9.38 -0.61
N VAL A 67 0.14 8.22 -0.01
CA VAL A 67 -0.96 7.26 0.21
C VAL A 67 -2.00 7.85 1.16
N ARG A 68 -1.56 8.44 2.27
CA ARG A 68 -2.47 9.08 3.22
C ARG A 68 -3.32 10.16 2.57
N ARG A 69 -2.68 11.06 1.81
CA ARG A 69 -3.39 12.14 1.12
C ARG A 69 -4.39 11.63 0.09
N ALA A 70 -4.02 10.59 -0.66
CA ALA A 70 -4.91 10.00 -1.64
C ALA A 70 -6.17 9.41 -0.98
N VAL A 71 -6.01 8.67 0.11
CA VAL A 71 -7.13 8.08 0.84
C VAL A 71 -7.99 9.17 1.47
N GLU A 72 -7.39 10.18 2.10
CA GLU A 72 -8.11 11.30 2.71
C GLU A 72 -8.86 12.13 1.67
N ALA A 73 -8.33 12.23 0.47
CA ALA A 73 -8.99 12.94 -0.64
C ALA A 73 -10.15 12.15 -1.27
N GLY A 74 -10.39 10.92 -0.82
CA GLY A 74 -11.51 10.12 -1.28
C GLY A 74 -11.19 9.19 -2.45
N LEU A 75 -9.92 8.95 -2.78
CA LEU A 75 -9.55 7.99 -3.82
C LEU A 75 -10.07 6.60 -3.42
N PRO A 76 -10.88 5.93 -4.28
CA PRO A 76 -11.35 4.59 -3.99
C PRO A 76 -10.18 3.65 -3.70
N THR A 77 -10.20 2.98 -2.56
CA THR A 77 -9.08 2.18 -2.09
C THR A 77 -9.55 0.81 -1.64
N VAL A 78 -8.88 -0.22 -2.12
CA VAL A 78 -9.04 -1.59 -1.64
C VAL A 78 -7.73 -2.01 -0.98
N ALA A 79 -7.81 -2.46 0.27
CA ALA A 79 -6.64 -2.92 1.01
C ALA A 79 -6.94 -4.28 1.62
N GLU A 80 -6.05 -5.24 1.40
CA GLU A 80 -6.17 -6.61 1.89
C GLU A 80 -5.02 -6.93 2.84
N CYS A 81 -5.30 -7.57 3.98
CA CYS A 81 -4.27 -8.05 4.91
C CYS A 81 -3.13 -7.04 5.14
N GLY A 82 -1.95 -7.30 4.56
CA GLY A 82 -0.79 -6.40 4.69
C GLY A 82 -1.04 -4.98 4.19
N GLY A 83 -1.84 -4.83 3.13
CA GLY A 83 -2.24 -3.52 2.65
C GLY A 83 -3.07 -2.75 3.68
N PHE A 84 -3.95 -3.43 4.37
CA PHE A 84 -4.73 -2.84 5.46
C PHE A 84 -3.83 -2.39 6.61
N LEU A 85 -2.86 -3.22 6.99
CA LEU A 85 -1.89 -2.88 8.04
C LEU A 85 -1.08 -1.64 7.66
N TYR A 86 -0.71 -1.50 6.39
CA TYR A 86 0.03 -0.34 5.90
C TYR A 86 -0.78 0.96 6.01
N LEU A 87 -2.09 0.90 5.86
CA LEU A 87 -2.95 2.08 6.01
C LEU A 87 -3.11 2.51 7.48
N GLY A 88 -2.77 1.65 8.43
CA GLY A 88 -2.86 1.96 9.86
C GLY A 88 -1.84 3.00 10.30
N GLN A 89 -1.87 3.34 11.58
CA GLN A 89 -0.99 4.35 12.16
C GLN A 89 0.43 3.84 12.34
N SER A 90 0.58 2.57 12.75
CA SER A 90 1.88 1.97 13.02
C SER A 90 1.82 0.45 12.88
N LEU A 91 2.98 -0.16 12.75
CA LEU A 91 3.13 -1.62 12.62
C LEU A 91 4.37 -2.07 13.39
N GLU A 92 4.21 -3.10 14.22
CA GLU A 92 5.34 -3.73 14.87
C GLU A 92 6.06 -4.62 13.86
N GLY A 93 7.33 -4.36 13.64
CA GLY A 93 8.16 -5.14 12.72
C GLY A 93 8.72 -6.40 13.35
N GLU A 94 9.39 -7.20 12.55
CA GLU A 94 10.08 -8.41 12.98
C GLU A 94 11.14 -8.14 14.05
N ASP A 95 11.72 -6.94 14.03
CA ASP A 95 12.71 -6.49 15.00
C ASP A 95 12.12 -6.12 16.36
N GLY A 96 10.80 -6.23 16.54
CA GLY A 96 10.08 -5.86 17.75
C GLY A 96 9.85 -4.36 17.90
N ALA A 97 10.37 -3.54 17.00
CA ALA A 97 10.15 -2.09 17.03
C ALA A 97 8.83 -1.70 16.36
N VAL A 98 8.21 -0.65 16.83
CA VAL A 98 6.99 -0.09 16.24
C VAL A 98 7.38 0.97 15.23
N HIS A 99 6.89 0.82 14.00
CA HIS A 99 7.21 1.71 12.89
C HIS A 99 5.95 2.43 12.40
N PRO A 100 6.01 3.76 12.14
CA PRO A 100 4.87 4.46 11.56
C PRO A 100 4.57 3.97 10.14
N MET A 101 3.28 3.88 9.83
CA MET A 101 2.78 3.52 8.50
C MET A 101 2.11 4.73 7.84
N ALA A 102 1.22 4.52 6.88
CA ALA A 102 0.59 5.62 6.14
C ALA A 102 -0.30 6.49 7.02
N GLY A 103 -0.92 5.92 8.06
CA GLY A 103 -1.73 6.67 8.99
C GLY A 103 -3.05 7.19 8.42
N ALA A 104 -3.55 6.53 7.38
CA ALA A 104 -4.79 6.94 6.72
C ALA A 104 -6.05 6.53 7.49
N LEU A 105 -5.94 5.49 8.33
CA LEU A 105 -7.06 4.97 9.12
C LEU A 105 -6.90 5.42 10.59
N PRO A 106 -7.87 6.16 11.15
CA PRO A 106 -7.79 6.60 12.53
C PRO A 106 -7.88 5.41 13.50
N GLY A 107 -7.07 5.43 14.54
CA GLY A 107 -7.09 4.42 15.61
C GLY A 107 -6.53 3.05 15.24
N ALA A 108 -5.95 2.89 14.07
CA ALA A 108 -5.43 1.60 13.62
C ALA A 108 -3.94 1.44 13.83
#